data_ea917b2d516112e5abb5c3d73e7ec5cc
#
_entry.id   ea917b2d516112e5abb5c3d73e7ec5cc
#
_cell.length_a   1.000
_cell.length_b   1.000
_cell.length_c   1.000
_cell.angle_alpha   90.00
_cell.angle_beta   90.00
_cell.angle_gamma   90.00
#
_symmetry.space_group_name_H-M   'P 1'
#
loop_
_entity.id
_entity.type
_entity.pdbx_description
1 polymer ?
#
loop_
_entity_poly.entity_id
_entity_poly.type
_entity_poly.pdbx_seq_one_letter_code
_entity_poly.pdbx_strand_id
1 'polypeptide(L)'
;KLSGGQKRRVDIARGLIHRPKILFLDEPTTGLDPKTRQSVWQIVNNLRLNTGMTVFLTTHYMEEANEANNVVILDCGRIAAVGTPHNLKNEYSGDYIKLYTHSSDEVEDILKAEDYSYRYENDCYMIRMSSSVSAKEFILRHPDMINDFEVVKGDMDDVFLNATGKKLEGGAL
;
A
#
# COMPACT_ATOMS: atom_id res chain seq x y z
N LYS A 1 -21.70 3.60 28.15
CA LYS A 1 -21.45 4.19 26.80
C LYS A 1 -20.58 3.23 26.01
N LEU A 2 -20.95 2.86 24.78
CA LEU A 2 -20.13 2.03 23.90
C LEU A 2 -18.90 2.81 23.41
N SER A 3 -17.76 2.13 23.27
CA SER A 3 -16.58 2.68 22.57
C SER A 3 -16.85 2.83 21.07
N GLY A 4 -16.04 3.60 20.36
CA GLY A 4 -16.14 3.77 18.90
C GLY A 4 -16.16 2.43 18.15
N GLY A 5 -15.21 1.55 18.48
CA GLY A 5 -15.14 0.21 17.88
C GLY A 5 -16.30 -0.70 18.24
N GLN A 6 -16.89 -0.57 19.45
CA GLN A 6 -18.09 -1.30 19.82
C GLN A 6 -19.30 -0.83 19.01
N LYS A 7 -19.45 0.49 18.84
CA LYS A 7 -20.52 1.04 17.99
C LYS A 7 -20.40 0.53 16.56
N ARG A 8 -19.19 0.55 15.98
CA ARG A 8 -18.97 0.09 14.61
C ARG A 8 -19.31 -1.38 14.41
N ARG A 9 -18.95 -2.24 15.39
CA ARG A 9 -19.36 -3.67 15.37
C ARG A 9 -20.88 -3.83 15.42
N VAL A 10 -21.58 -3.02 16.20
CA VAL A 10 -23.04 -3.02 16.24
C VAL A 10 -23.64 -2.58 14.90
N ASP A 11 -23.08 -1.56 14.25
CA ASP A 11 -23.55 -1.09 12.94
C ASP A 11 -23.38 -2.18 11.87
N ILE A 12 -22.24 -2.85 11.84
CA ILE A 12 -21.99 -3.98 10.94
C ILE A 12 -22.99 -5.11 11.23
N ALA A 13 -23.16 -5.50 12.51
CA ALA A 13 -24.11 -6.54 12.90
C ALA A 13 -25.55 -6.21 12.48
N ARG A 14 -25.95 -4.93 12.61
CA ARG A 14 -27.26 -4.46 12.15
C ARG A 14 -27.45 -4.62 10.64
N GLY A 15 -26.41 -4.31 9.84
CA GLY A 15 -26.43 -4.51 8.39
C GLY A 15 -26.57 -5.99 7.99
N LEU A 16 -26.18 -6.92 8.87
CA LEU A 16 -26.18 -8.36 8.60
C LEU A 16 -27.47 -9.07 9.00
N ILE A 17 -28.39 -8.43 9.73
CA ILE A 17 -29.61 -9.05 10.25
C ILE A 17 -30.41 -9.75 9.13
N HIS A 18 -30.48 -9.15 7.95
CA HIS A 18 -31.24 -9.67 6.81
C HIS A 18 -30.43 -10.60 5.89
N ARG A 19 -29.23 -11.01 6.29
CA ARG A 19 -28.31 -11.86 5.49
C ARG A 19 -28.15 -11.36 4.05
N PRO A 20 -27.71 -10.13 3.83
CA PRO A 20 -27.61 -9.53 2.50
C PRO A 20 -26.58 -10.27 1.65
N LYS A 21 -26.76 -10.28 0.33
CA LYS A 21 -25.74 -10.75 -0.62
C LYS A 21 -24.62 -9.74 -0.82
N ILE A 22 -24.90 -8.46 -0.61
CA ILE A 22 -23.97 -7.34 -0.75
C ILE A 22 -24.07 -6.45 0.48
N LEU A 23 -22.94 -6.17 1.11
CA LEU A 23 -22.83 -5.25 2.25
C LEU A 23 -22.02 -4.02 1.82
N PHE A 24 -22.59 -2.83 2.01
CA PHE A 24 -21.92 -1.57 1.79
C PHE A 24 -21.44 -0.99 3.13
N LEU A 25 -20.18 -0.65 3.22
CA LEU A 25 -19.55 -0.06 4.39
C LEU A 25 -18.85 1.25 3.97
N ASP A 26 -19.33 2.35 4.48
CA ASP A 26 -18.72 3.66 4.23
C ASP A 26 -17.74 3.98 5.36
N GLU A 27 -16.45 4.07 5.03
CA GLU A 27 -15.33 4.32 5.93
C GLU A 27 -15.44 3.55 7.27
N PRO A 28 -15.51 2.21 7.27
CA PRO A 28 -15.90 1.43 8.45
C PRO A 28 -14.94 1.55 9.64
N THR A 29 -13.74 2.05 9.44
CA THR A 29 -12.67 2.06 10.45
C THR A 29 -12.18 3.45 10.81
N THR A 30 -12.74 4.48 10.19
CA THR A 30 -12.36 5.88 10.47
C THR A 30 -12.56 6.23 11.94
N GLY A 31 -11.52 6.86 12.54
CA GLY A 31 -11.52 7.24 13.94
C GLY A 31 -11.27 6.09 14.93
N LEU A 32 -10.92 4.90 14.46
CA LEU A 32 -10.53 3.78 15.30
C LEU A 32 -9.01 3.67 15.46
N ASP A 33 -8.58 3.23 16.64
CA ASP A 33 -7.17 2.87 16.85
C ASP A 33 -6.75 1.66 15.99
N PRO A 34 -5.44 1.46 15.70
CA PRO A 34 -4.96 0.41 14.78
C PRO A 34 -5.43 -1.00 15.17
N LYS A 35 -5.43 -1.34 16.46
CA LYS A 35 -5.84 -2.66 16.94
C LYS A 35 -7.33 -2.90 16.73
N THR A 36 -8.15 -1.88 17.00
CA THR A 36 -9.60 -1.95 16.80
C THR A 36 -9.93 -2.01 15.30
N ARG A 37 -9.20 -1.29 14.45
CA ARG A 37 -9.30 -1.34 12.99
C ARG A 37 -9.06 -2.76 12.48
N GLN A 38 -7.93 -3.35 12.86
CA GLN A 38 -7.61 -4.74 12.49
C GLN A 38 -8.70 -5.72 12.93
N SER A 39 -9.27 -5.55 14.12
CA SER A 39 -10.35 -6.39 14.63
C SER A 39 -11.63 -6.27 13.78
N VAL A 40 -11.99 -5.07 13.33
CA VAL A 40 -13.13 -4.85 12.41
C VAL A 40 -12.88 -5.53 11.07
N TRP A 41 -11.67 -5.40 10.53
CA TRP A 41 -11.25 -6.07 9.29
C TRP A 41 -11.35 -7.58 9.37
N GLN A 42 -10.89 -8.19 10.46
CA GLN A 42 -11.03 -9.63 10.69
C GLN A 42 -12.50 -10.09 10.68
N ILE A 43 -13.40 -9.30 11.29
CA ILE A 43 -14.84 -9.60 11.27
C ILE A 43 -15.36 -9.54 9.83
N VAL A 44 -15.07 -8.50 9.07
CA VAL A 44 -15.52 -8.34 7.68
C VAL A 44 -15.00 -9.48 6.79
N ASN A 45 -13.72 -9.83 6.90
CA ASN A 45 -13.11 -10.91 6.14
C ASN A 45 -13.73 -12.28 6.50
N ASN A 46 -13.91 -12.57 7.78
CA ASN A 46 -14.53 -13.82 8.22
C ASN A 46 -15.98 -13.94 7.71
N LEU A 47 -16.73 -12.85 7.73
CA LEU A 47 -18.08 -12.82 7.19
C LEU A 47 -18.08 -13.11 5.68
N ARG A 48 -17.22 -12.45 4.92
CA ARG A 48 -17.08 -12.67 3.49
C ARG A 48 -16.75 -14.12 3.16
N LEU A 49 -15.77 -14.70 3.84
CA LEU A 49 -15.33 -16.08 3.61
C LEU A 49 -16.39 -17.11 3.98
N ASN A 50 -17.10 -16.90 5.11
CA ASN A 50 -18.06 -17.87 5.62
C ASN A 50 -19.42 -17.82 4.93
N THR A 51 -19.79 -16.68 4.34
CA THR A 51 -21.13 -16.48 3.76
C THR A 51 -21.14 -16.33 2.25
N GLY A 52 -19.98 -16.17 1.62
CA GLY A 52 -19.88 -15.84 0.19
C GLY A 52 -20.41 -14.44 -0.17
N MET A 53 -20.61 -13.58 0.83
CA MET A 53 -21.13 -12.23 0.67
C MET A 53 -20.12 -11.33 -0.03
N THR A 54 -20.60 -10.46 -0.91
CA THR A 54 -19.78 -9.38 -1.46
C THR A 54 -19.77 -8.20 -0.49
N VAL A 55 -18.58 -7.74 -0.11
CA VAL A 55 -18.42 -6.52 0.69
C VAL A 55 -17.87 -5.42 -0.19
N PHE A 56 -18.58 -4.31 -0.26
CA PHE A 56 -18.15 -3.08 -0.91
C PHE A 56 -17.88 -2.05 0.18
N LEU A 57 -16.65 -1.54 0.23
CA LEU A 57 -16.29 -0.55 1.24
C LEU A 57 -15.56 0.64 0.62
N THR A 58 -15.72 1.81 1.26
CA THR A 58 -14.89 2.97 0.99
C THR A 58 -13.86 3.11 2.10
N THR A 59 -12.65 3.54 1.75
CA THR A 59 -11.58 3.82 2.71
C THR A 59 -10.60 4.84 2.13
N HIS A 60 -9.93 5.55 3.00
CA HIS A 60 -8.73 6.34 2.71
C HIS A 60 -7.46 5.74 3.34
N TYR A 61 -7.58 4.55 3.95
CA TYR A 61 -6.44 3.81 4.49
C TYR A 61 -5.92 2.81 3.46
N MET A 62 -4.69 3.02 3.02
CA MET A 62 -4.10 2.21 1.96
C MET A 62 -3.82 0.77 2.38
N GLU A 63 -3.59 0.53 3.68
CA GLU A 63 -3.46 -0.82 4.23
C GLU A 63 -4.76 -1.64 4.01
N GLU A 64 -5.92 -0.97 4.12
CA GLU A 64 -7.22 -1.63 3.87
C GLU A 64 -7.44 -1.95 2.40
N ALA A 65 -7.04 -1.03 1.52
CA ALA A 65 -7.09 -1.29 0.09
C ALA A 65 -6.19 -2.48 -0.31
N ASN A 66 -5.06 -2.65 0.38
CA ASN A 66 -4.13 -3.77 0.14
C ASN A 66 -4.75 -5.16 0.46
N GLU A 67 -5.71 -5.23 1.36
CA GLU A 67 -6.42 -6.46 1.75
C GLU A 67 -7.64 -6.79 0.86
N ALA A 68 -8.02 -5.88 -0.03
CA ALA A 68 -9.18 -6.06 -0.89
C ALA A 68 -8.90 -7.04 -2.05
N ASN A 69 -9.95 -7.68 -2.57
CA ASN A 69 -9.82 -8.50 -3.78
C ASN A 69 -9.67 -7.63 -5.05
N ASN A 70 -10.33 -6.48 -5.05
CA ASN A 70 -10.29 -5.51 -6.14
C ASN A 70 -10.43 -4.10 -5.57
N VAL A 71 -9.75 -3.15 -6.18
CA VAL A 71 -9.69 -1.77 -5.74
C VAL A 71 -10.11 -0.87 -6.90
N VAL A 72 -10.89 0.16 -6.59
CA VAL A 72 -11.21 1.25 -7.50
C VAL A 72 -10.67 2.52 -6.88
N ILE A 73 -9.73 3.17 -7.54
CA ILE A 73 -9.18 4.47 -7.12
C ILE A 73 -9.99 5.57 -7.77
N LEU A 74 -10.57 6.44 -6.93
CA LEU A 74 -11.35 7.59 -7.37
C LEU A 74 -10.57 8.87 -7.09
N ASP A 75 -10.46 9.74 -8.09
CA ASP A 75 -9.96 11.11 -7.93
C ASP A 75 -10.82 12.10 -8.70
N CYS A 76 -11.18 13.21 -8.06
CA CYS A 76 -12.01 14.27 -8.64
C CYS A 76 -13.28 13.76 -9.34
N GLY A 77 -13.95 12.75 -8.76
CA GLY A 77 -15.18 12.16 -9.30
C GLY A 77 -14.99 11.25 -10.51
N ARG A 78 -13.75 10.88 -10.83
CA ARG A 78 -13.40 9.98 -11.95
C ARG A 78 -12.65 8.76 -11.43
N ILE A 79 -12.75 7.66 -12.17
CA ILE A 79 -11.96 6.47 -11.91
C ILE A 79 -10.55 6.74 -12.45
N ALA A 80 -9.55 6.73 -11.54
CA ALA A 80 -8.15 6.87 -11.89
C ALA A 80 -7.52 5.50 -12.22
N ALA A 81 -7.83 4.45 -11.43
CA ALA A 81 -7.35 3.11 -11.66
C ALA A 81 -8.30 2.05 -11.10
N VAL A 82 -8.29 0.83 -11.67
CA VAL A 82 -9.07 -0.32 -11.22
C VAL A 82 -8.25 -1.58 -11.37
N GLY A 83 -8.19 -2.41 -10.33
CA GLY A 83 -7.50 -3.70 -10.41
C GLY A 83 -7.34 -4.36 -9.05
N THR A 84 -6.71 -5.54 -9.05
CA THR A 84 -6.26 -6.16 -7.80
C THR A 84 -5.11 -5.33 -7.21
N PRO A 85 -4.91 -5.32 -5.88
CA PRO A 85 -3.79 -4.61 -5.26
C PRO A 85 -2.44 -5.01 -5.89
N HIS A 86 -2.26 -6.28 -6.21
CA HIS A 86 -1.05 -6.78 -6.85
C HIS A 86 -0.82 -6.17 -8.24
N ASN A 87 -1.85 -6.13 -9.09
CA ASN A 87 -1.74 -5.55 -10.43
C ASN A 87 -1.51 -4.05 -10.39
N LEU A 88 -2.22 -3.35 -9.50
CA LEU A 88 -2.05 -1.91 -9.31
C LEU A 88 -0.65 -1.56 -8.83
N LYS A 89 -0.07 -2.33 -7.90
CA LYS A 89 1.32 -2.13 -7.47
C LYS A 89 2.32 -2.35 -8.61
N ASN A 90 2.13 -3.38 -9.41
CA ASN A 90 3.00 -3.64 -10.55
C ASN A 90 2.94 -2.52 -11.60
N GLU A 91 1.76 -1.90 -11.79
CA GLU A 91 1.54 -0.87 -12.82
C GLU A 91 1.96 0.52 -12.33
N TYR A 92 1.63 0.88 -11.08
CA TYR A 92 1.74 2.26 -10.59
C TYR A 92 2.84 2.48 -9.55
N SER A 93 3.30 1.45 -8.82
CA SER A 93 4.25 1.67 -7.73
C SER A 93 5.69 1.40 -8.16
N GLY A 94 6.03 0.22 -8.62
CA GLY A 94 7.40 -0.24 -8.81
C GLY A 94 7.95 -0.96 -7.58
N ASP A 95 9.17 -1.43 -7.70
CA ASP A 95 9.89 -2.08 -6.60
C ASP A 95 10.99 -1.14 -6.08
N TYR A 96 11.47 -1.37 -4.87
CA TYR A 96 12.56 -0.59 -4.28
C TYR A 96 13.60 -1.52 -3.69
N ILE A 97 14.87 -1.11 -3.81
CA ILE A 97 15.95 -1.59 -2.94
C ILE A 97 16.10 -0.59 -1.80
N LYS A 98 15.97 -1.05 -0.56
CA LYS A 98 16.42 -0.35 0.62
C LYS A 98 17.83 -0.81 0.92
N LEU A 99 18.79 0.07 0.75
CA LEU A 99 20.20 -0.20 1.04
C LEU A 99 20.55 0.53 2.34
N TYR A 100 20.81 -0.24 3.38
CA TYR A 100 21.17 0.28 4.70
C TYR A 100 22.67 0.56 4.78
N THR A 101 23.04 1.82 4.60
CA THR A 101 24.41 2.28 4.68
C THR A 101 24.47 3.77 4.94
N HIS A 102 25.59 4.26 5.48
CA HIS A 102 25.83 5.69 5.59
C HIS A 102 25.90 6.33 4.22
N SER A 103 25.60 7.63 4.16
CA SER A 103 25.75 8.42 2.94
C SER A 103 27.20 8.35 2.45
N SER A 104 27.38 8.06 1.17
CA SER A 104 28.67 7.90 0.52
C SER A 104 28.62 8.46 -0.89
N ASP A 105 29.58 9.32 -1.23
CA ASP A 105 29.73 9.86 -2.58
C ASP A 105 29.88 8.75 -3.63
N GLU A 106 30.55 7.65 -3.26
CA GLU A 106 30.74 6.49 -4.14
C GLU A 106 29.39 5.83 -4.51
N VAL A 107 28.49 5.63 -3.54
CA VAL A 107 27.15 5.07 -3.77
C VAL A 107 26.34 6.03 -4.66
N GLU A 108 26.36 7.33 -4.35
CA GLU A 108 25.62 8.31 -5.12
C GLU A 108 26.12 8.45 -6.55
N ASP A 109 27.44 8.39 -6.76
CA ASP A 109 28.04 8.47 -8.10
C ASP A 109 27.61 7.27 -8.96
N ILE A 110 27.57 6.06 -8.39
CA ILE A 110 27.06 4.87 -9.08
C ILE A 110 25.57 5.04 -9.44
N LEU A 111 24.74 5.47 -8.48
CA LEU A 111 23.31 5.64 -8.71
C LEU A 111 23.01 6.70 -9.77
N LYS A 112 23.78 7.81 -9.76
CA LYS A 112 23.67 8.87 -10.77
C LYS A 112 24.17 8.43 -12.14
N ALA A 113 25.29 7.69 -12.19
CA ALA A 113 25.87 7.21 -13.45
C ALA A 113 24.96 6.20 -14.16
N GLU A 114 24.20 5.41 -13.43
CA GLU A 114 23.23 4.44 -13.96
C GLU A 114 21.80 4.98 -14.06
N ASP A 115 21.58 6.28 -13.82
CA ASP A 115 20.28 6.98 -13.93
C ASP A 115 19.18 6.38 -13.00
N TYR A 116 19.58 5.95 -11.81
CA TYR A 116 18.62 5.48 -10.81
C TYR A 116 18.01 6.66 -10.02
N SER A 117 16.69 6.66 -9.90
CA SER A 117 15.99 7.53 -8.96
C SER A 117 16.14 6.96 -7.55
N TYR A 118 16.63 7.76 -6.62
CA TYR A 118 16.81 7.36 -5.23
C TYR A 118 16.51 8.51 -4.26
N ARG A 119 16.26 8.16 -3.01
CA ARG A 119 16.23 9.07 -1.86
C ARG A 119 17.07 8.50 -0.72
N TYR A 120 17.68 9.35 0.06
CA TYR A 120 18.46 8.97 1.24
C TYR A 120 17.82 9.55 2.48
N GLU A 121 17.43 8.70 3.42
CA GLU A 121 16.82 9.07 4.70
C GLU A 121 17.17 8.03 5.76
N ASN A 122 17.52 8.49 6.97
CA ASN A 122 17.75 7.62 8.13
C ASN A 122 18.75 6.47 7.85
N ASP A 123 19.91 6.79 7.29
CA ASP A 123 20.96 5.83 6.92
C ASP A 123 20.49 4.74 5.94
N CYS A 124 19.55 5.07 5.07
CA CYS A 124 19.00 4.16 4.09
C CYS A 124 18.83 4.86 2.73
N TYR A 125 19.38 4.27 1.67
CA TYR A 125 19.02 4.63 0.30
C TYR A 125 17.80 3.83 -0.13
N MET A 126 16.75 4.52 -0.56
CA MET A 126 15.61 3.91 -1.23
C MET A 126 15.77 4.09 -2.73
N ILE A 127 16.18 3.05 -3.42
CA ILE A 127 16.49 3.06 -4.86
C ILE A 127 15.30 2.47 -5.60
N ARG A 128 14.70 3.26 -6.51
CA ARG A 128 13.56 2.79 -7.30
C ARG A 128 14.00 1.81 -8.39
N MET A 129 13.32 0.70 -8.50
CA MET A 129 13.53 -0.35 -9.48
C MET A 129 12.29 -0.53 -10.35
N SER A 130 12.48 -0.87 -11.61
CA SER A 130 11.36 -1.19 -12.52
C SER A 130 10.67 -2.51 -12.16
N SER A 131 11.40 -3.42 -11.54
CA SER A 131 10.90 -4.73 -11.10
C SER A 131 11.84 -5.41 -10.11
N SER A 132 11.37 -6.45 -9.43
CA SER A 132 12.26 -7.30 -8.59
C SER A 132 13.36 -8.00 -9.39
N VAL A 133 13.17 -8.20 -10.70
CA VAL A 133 14.22 -8.74 -11.56
C VAL A 133 15.33 -7.73 -11.75
N SER A 134 15.00 -6.48 -12.05
CA SER A 134 16.00 -5.40 -12.15
C SER A 134 16.70 -5.13 -10.82
N ALA A 135 15.99 -5.26 -9.70
CA ALA A 135 16.60 -5.18 -8.38
C ALA A 135 17.66 -6.28 -8.18
N LYS A 136 17.34 -7.53 -8.56
CA LYS A 136 18.31 -8.64 -8.52
C LYS A 136 19.52 -8.37 -9.39
N GLU A 137 19.33 -7.86 -10.61
CA GLU A 137 20.43 -7.54 -11.53
C GLU A 137 21.33 -6.44 -10.98
N PHE A 138 20.75 -5.41 -10.37
CA PHE A 138 21.51 -4.35 -9.70
C PHE A 138 22.37 -4.91 -8.55
N ILE A 139 21.79 -5.74 -7.69
CA ILE A 139 22.50 -6.37 -6.56
C ILE A 139 23.70 -7.20 -7.07
N LEU A 140 23.51 -7.96 -8.14
CA LEU A 140 24.57 -8.80 -8.72
C LEU A 140 25.69 -8.00 -9.39
N ARG A 141 25.40 -6.78 -9.88
CA ARG A 141 26.41 -5.90 -10.49
C ARG A 141 27.24 -5.15 -9.44
N HIS A 142 26.69 -4.91 -8.26
CA HIS A 142 27.32 -4.10 -7.22
C HIS A 142 27.44 -4.85 -5.87
N PRO A 143 28.05 -6.06 -5.84
CA PRO A 143 28.10 -6.87 -4.63
C PRO A 143 28.88 -6.20 -3.49
N ASP A 144 29.91 -5.44 -3.81
CA ASP A 144 30.79 -4.78 -2.81
C ASP A 144 30.09 -3.60 -2.11
N MET A 145 29.11 -2.99 -2.77
CA MET A 145 28.33 -1.88 -2.24
C MET A 145 27.19 -2.36 -1.33
N ILE A 146 26.69 -3.58 -1.54
CA ILE A 146 25.45 -4.08 -0.97
C ILE A 146 25.74 -5.08 0.16
N ASN A 147 25.84 -4.56 1.40
CA ASN A 147 26.08 -5.39 2.58
C ASN A 147 24.80 -5.70 3.36
N ASP A 148 23.91 -4.73 3.51
CA ASP A 148 22.63 -4.88 4.19
C ASP A 148 21.52 -4.22 3.36
N PHE A 149 20.55 -5.02 2.94
CA PHE A 149 19.50 -4.55 2.02
C PHE A 149 18.20 -5.32 2.14
N GLU A 150 17.13 -4.69 1.71
CA GLU A 150 15.82 -5.30 1.46
C GLU A 150 15.35 -4.98 0.05
N VAL A 151 14.71 -5.95 -0.61
CA VAL A 151 13.91 -5.68 -1.81
C VAL A 151 12.46 -5.64 -1.40
N VAL A 152 11.85 -4.45 -1.48
CA VAL A 152 10.46 -4.24 -1.10
C VAL A 152 9.63 -3.88 -2.32
N LYS A 153 8.43 -4.43 -2.38
CA LYS A 153 7.44 -3.97 -3.35
C LYS A 153 6.86 -2.65 -2.88
N GLY A 154 6.59 -1.78 -3.81
CA GLY A 154 5.88 -0.55 -3.51
C GLY A 154 4.50 -0.81 -2.90
N ASP A 155 3.99 0.15 -2.19
CA ASP A 155 2.75 0.07 -1.43
C ASP A 155 1.55 0.68 -2.18
N MET A 156 0.39 0.66 -1.53
CA MET A 156 -0.82 1.24 -2.10
C MET A 156 -0.85 2.77 -1.99
N ASP A 157 -0.01 3.38 -1.14
CA ASP A 157 0.18 4.83 -1.07
C ASP A 157 0.86 5.32 -2.35
N ASP A 158 1.96 4.64 -2.78
CA ASP A 158 2.62 4.90 -4.06
C ASP A 158 1.65 4.75 -5.23
N VAL A 159 0.83 3.68 -5.22
CA VAL A 159 -0.19 3.44 -6.25
C VAL A 159 -1.17 4.61 -6.34
N PHE A 160 -1.70 5.05 -5.20
CA PHE A 160 -2.66 6.16 -5.15
C PHE A 160 -2.06 7.44 -5.72
N LEU A 161 -0.86 7.80 -5.29
CA LEU A 161 -0.16 9.00 -5.72
C LEU A 161 0.12 9.00 -7.23
N ASN A 162 0.65 7.89 -7.73
CA ASN A 162 1.00 7.78 -9.15
C ASN A 162 -0.24 7.67 -10.05
N ALA A 163 -1.26 6.92 -9.66
CA ALA A 163 -2.50 6.79 -10.42
C ALA A 163 -3.29 8.11 -10.49
N THR A 164 -3.20 8.95 -9.45
CA THR A 164 -3.87 10.27 -9.41
C THR A 164 -3.01 11.41 -9.93
N GLY A 165 -1.72 11.15 -10.27
CA GLY A 165 -0.77 12.18 -10.70
C GLY A 165 -0.37 13.15 -9.59
N LYS A 166 -0.68 12.83 -8.33
CA LYS A 166 -0.30 13.64 -7.17
C LYS A 166 1.10 13.26 -6.75
N LYS A 167 2.06 14.19 -6.87
CA LYS A 167 3.40 14.01 -6.29
C LYS A 167 3.31 14.23 -4.78
N LEU A 168 4.04 13.45 -3.99
CA LEU A 168 4.31 13.82 -2.60
C LEU A 168 4.96 15.21 -2.60
N GLU A 169 4.28 16.21 -2.03
CA GLU A 169 4.90 17.49 -1.75
C GLU A 169 5.97 17.23 -0.68
N GLY A 170 7.23 17.16 -1.09
CA GLY A 170 8.35 17.00 -0.15
C GLY A 170 9.53 16.17 -0.61
N GLY A 171 9.60 15.76 -1.87
CA GLY A 171 10.79 15.09 -2.40
C GLY A 171 10.91 15.31 -3.90
N ALA A 172 11.83 16.16 -4.30
CA ALA A 172 12.28 16.18 -5.69
C ALA A 172 12.93 14.82 -5.98
N LEU A 173 12.29 14.02 -6.81
CA LEU A 173 12.92 12.97 -7.58
C LEU A 173 13.48 13.59 -8.85
#